data_76477c6addd1bd11f10336536851c9e7
#
_entry.id   76477c6addd1bd11f10336536851c9e7
#
_cell.length_a   1.000
_cell.length_b   1.000
_cell.length_c   1.000
_cell.angle_alpha   90.00
_cell.angle_beta   90.00
_cell.angle_gamma   90.00
#
_symmetry.space_group_name_H-M   'P 1'
#
loop_
_entity.id
_entity.type
_entity.pdbx_description
1 polymer ?
#
loop_
_entity_poly.entity_id
_entity_poly.type
_entity_poly.pdbx_seq_one_letter_code
_entity_poly.pdbx_strand_id
1 'polypeptide(L)'
;MIELRRGLETYRSAAAFIRDLRPDIPRIIDQIVADIQDAIPSYAGPSDGRRHALIVHAVETAIEHFLLRAEGKNVTSRELDQTFYKLGYGEATDRGDMAPLRAAFGVATRVSWARLRTFSAEHDLPASAIGPFGDAIFDFINHLDHQATLGFRAAMTAMDTDIDLARMRILESLLNPVRFSYSEAQLKTSGWQMPESAVLLAVEFTGKFPRASHLSHEALVRAASSPAIVLCSEADADGLVEEVQQFEGVARMARCWPVPTEEVPDALRWARRALQLRAKGVIADHPVIDCFTHRPVLWLHAEPQLRRDMVQDILGPLLRETPNSREILSEALFVWLEYRDTAPAMAAVLGVHPQTFRYRWKRVNELFGEALRDPDFTTQLIMVLRSSLPLWKAGDQGDFARWSKRGKK
;
A
#
# COMPACT_ATOMS: atom_id res chain seq x y z
N MET A 1 3.65 -2.70 -39.58
CA MET A 1 5.08 -3.00 -39.87
C MET A 1 5.50 -2.59 -41.31
N ILE A 2 4.77 -2.97 -42.37
CA ILE A 2 5.04 -2.53 -43.74
C ILE A 2 4.81 -1.01 -43.88
N GLU A 3 3.82 -0.45 -43.20
CA GLU A 3 3.53 1.00 -43.18
C GLU A 3 4.57 1.82 -42.41
N LEU A 4 5.17 1.25 -41.37
CA LEU A 4 6.29 1.88 -40.64
C LEU A 4 7.50 2.10 -41.55
N ARG A 5 7.78 1.17 -42.48
CA ARG A 5 8.83 1.33 -43.48
C ARG A 5 8.50 2.44 -44.48
N ARG A 6 7.23 2.60 -44.93
CA ARG A 6 6.82 3.66 -45.87
C ARG A 6 6.90 5.06 -45.25
N GLY A 7 6.53 5.23 -43.98
CA GLY A 7 6.64 6.51 -43.27
C GLY A 7 8.09 6.95 -43.02
N LEU A 8 9.02 5.99 -42.91
CA LEU A 8 10.43 6.22 -42.61
C LEU A 8 11.29 6.44 -43.86
N GLU A 9 10.77 6.26 -45.07
CA GLU A 9 11.49 6.58 -46.31
C GLU A 9 11.80 8.09 -46.43
N THR A 10 11.10 8.94 -45.67
CA THR A 10 11.34 10.40 -45.58
C THR A 10 12.40 10.78 -44.55
N TYR A 11 12.69 9.92 -43.56
CA TYR A 11 13.82 10.06 -42.65
C TYR A 11 14.89 9.08 -43.09
N ARG A 12 16.08 9.52 -43.44
CA ARG A 12 17.24 8.81 -44.04
C ARG A 12 17.37 7.29 -43.82
N SER A 13 16.64 6.66 -42.93
CA SER A 13 16.24 5.25 -42.69
C SER A 13 15.68 5.10 -41.26
N ALA A 14 14.85 4.07 -41.00
CA ALA A 14 14.41 3.69 -39.66
C ALA A 14 15.59 3.53 -38.68
N ALA A 15 16.70 3.00 -39.18
CA ALA A 15 17.92 2.82 -38.39
C ALA A 15 18.58 4.14 -37.97
N ALA A 16 18.47 5.21 -38.73
CA ALA A 16 18.98 6.53 -38.34
C ALA A 16 18.13 7.14 -37.24
N PHE A 17 16.80 7.08 -37.38
CA PHE A 17 15.86 7.53 -36.36
C PHE A 17 16.11 6.83 -35.00
N ILE A 18 16.23 5.52 -35.00
CA ILE A 18 16.46 4.73 -33.76
C ILE A 18 17.83 5.05 -33.17
N ARG A 19 18.86 5.28 -34.02
CA ARG A 19 20.17 5.69 -33.56
C ARG A 19 20.12 7.01 -32.77
N ASP A 20 19.37 7.97 -33.30
CA ASP A 20 19.22 9.30 -32.73
C ASP A 20 18.33 9.27 -31.44
N LEU A 21 17.37 8.35 -31.35
CA LEU A 21 16.53 8.12 -30.18
C LEU A 21 17.25 7.33 -29.08
N ARG A 22 18.23 6.49 -29.41
CA ARG A 22 18.89 5.56 -28.48
C ARG A 22 19.48 6.21 -27.20
N PRO A 23 20.09 7.41 -27.25
CA PRO A 23 20.58 8.07 -26.05
C PRO A 23 19.49 8.45 -25.05
N ASP A 24 18.24 8.63 -25.50
CA ASP A 24 17.11 9.01 -24.67
C ASP A 24 16.39 7.81 -24.04
N ILE A 25 16.66 6.59 -24.50
CA ILE A 25 15.95 5.38 -24.03
C ILE A 25 16.02 5.19 -22.51
N PRO A 26 17.17 5.32 -21.84
CA PRO A 26 17.21 5.18 -20.38
C PRO A 26 16.26 6.15 -19.67
N ARG A 27 16.21 7.40 -20.10
CA ARG A 27 15.30 8.41 -19.56
C ARG A 27 13.82 8.08 -19.80
N ILE A 28 13.51 7.49 -20.97
CA ILE A 28 12.15 7.06 -21.31
C ILE A 28 11.73 5.90 -20.39
N ILE A 29 12.61 4.94 -20.12
CA ILE A 29 12.39 3.84 -19.21
C ILE A 29 12.11 4.36 -17.79
N ASP A 30 13.01 5.20 -17.27
CA ASP A 30 12.87 5.81 -15.94
C ASP A 30 11.53 6.55 -15.79
N GLN A 31 11.16 7.34 -16.82
CA GLN A 31 9.90 8.08 -16.82
C GLN A 31 8.68 7.15 -16.82
N ILE A 32 8.69 6.10 -17.66
CA ILE A 32 7.58 5.14 -17.71
C ILE A 32 7.44 4.43 -16.36
N VAL A 33 8.55 3.99 -15.75
CA VAL A 33 8.54 3.30 -14.48
C VAL A 33 8.02 4.21 -13.36
N ALA A 34 8.52 5.46 -13.30
CA ALA A 34 8.07 6.44 -12.32
C ALA A 34 6.56 6.73 -12.46
N ASP A 35 6.09 7.04 -13.68
CA ASP A 35 4.69 7.33 -13.94
C ASP A 35 3.77 6.13 -13.66
N ILE A 36 4.23 4.90 -13.89
CA ILE A 36 3.51 3.66 -13.51
C ILE A 36 3.37 3.57 -12.00
N GLN A 37 4.45 3.80 -11.25
CA GLN A 37 4.44 3.71 -9.79
C GLN A 37 3.59 4.81 -9.15
N ASP A 38 3.60 6.01 -9.72
CA ASP A 38 2.80 7.13 -9.24
C ASP A 38 1.31 6.95 -9.54
N ALA A 39 0.97 6.46 -10.73
CA ALA A 39 -0.41 6.31 -11.16
C ALA A 39 -1.11 5.07 -10.56
N ILE A 40 -0.37 4.05 -10.17
CA ILE A 40 -0.92 2.75 -9.77
C ILE A 40 -0.47 2.41 -8.35
N PRO A 41 -1.32 2.67 -7.32
CA PRO A 41 -0.96 2.45 -5.92
C PRO A 41 -0.48 1.03 -5.60
N SER A 42 -0.97 0.05 -6.35
CA SER A 42 -0.56 -1.35 -6.18
C SER A 42 0.84 -1.65 -6.72
N TYR A 43 1.42 -0.76 -7.52
CA TYR A 43 2.79 -0.85 -8.04
C TYR A 43 3.75 0.10 -7.30
N ALA A 44 3.24 0.95 -6.43
CA ALA A 44 4.06 1.79 -5.57
C ALA A 44 4.93 0.95 -4.62
N GLY A 45 6.17 1.34 -4.43
CA GLY A 45 7.13 0.67 -3.54
C GLY A 45 8.52 1.27 -3.65
N PRO A 46 9.45 0.81 -2.79
CA PRO A 46 10.83 1.29 -2.81
C PRO A 46 11.53 0.90 -4.13
N SER A 47 12.43 1.76 -4.59
CA SER A 47 13.19 1.58 -5.85
C SER A 47 14.15 0.38 -5.85
N ASP A 48 14.46 -0.19 -4.70
CA ASP A 48 15.24 -1.42 -4.53
C ASP A 48 14.36 -2.68 -4.35
N GLY A 49 13.04 -2.51 -4.40
CA GLY A 49 12.08 -3.59 -4.20
C GLY A 49 11.97 -4.54 -5.40
N ARG A 50 11.68 -5.82 -5.12
CA ARG A 50 11.47 -6.86 -6.15
C ARG A 50 10.43 -6.46 -7.20
N ARG A 51 9.40 -5.73 -6.82
CA ARG A 51 8.33 -5.28 -7.72
C ARG A 51 8.82 -4.20 -8.67
N HIS A 52 9.60 -3.24 -8.17
CA HIS A 52 10.25 -2.23 -9.00
C HIS A 52 11.14 -2.89 -10.06
N ALA A 53 11.99 -3.85 -9.66
CA ALA A 53 12.86 -4.58 -10.59
C ALA A 53 12.08 -5.34 -11.67
N LEU A 54 10.90 -5.90 -11.36
CA LEU A 54 10.02 -6.54 -12.33
C LEU A 54 9.44 -5.55 -13.35
N ILE A 55 9.01 -4.37 -12.89
CA ILE A 55 8.47 -3.32 -13.78
C ILE A 55 9.58 -2.82 -14.70
N VAL A 56 10.76 -2.50 -14.16
CA VAL A 56 11.92 -2.06 -14.94
C VAL A 56 12.25 -3.08 -16.00
N HIS A 57 12.43 -4.35 -15.63
CA HIS A 57 12.74 -5.42 -16.58
C HIS A 57 11.70 -5.58 -17.69
N ALA A 58 10.41 -5.49 -17.37
CA ALA A 58 9.35 -5.58 -18.36
C ALA A 58 9.38 -4.40 -19.34
N VAL A 59 9.60 -3.18 -18.84
CA VAL A 59 9.67 -1.96 -19.67
C VAL A 59 10.91 -2.00 -20.56
N GLU A 60 12.07 -2.37 -20.01
CA GLU A 60 13.33 -2.53 -20.79
C GLU A 60 13.16 -3.56 -21.90
N THR A 61 12.65 -4.74 -21.58
CA THR A 61 12.41 -5.82 -22.55
C THR A 61 11.46 -5.36 -23.65
N ALA A 62 10.38 -4.67 -23.30
CA ALA A 62 9.42 -4.17 -24.29
C ALA A 62 10.06 -3.15 -25.23
N ILE A 63 10.76 -2.15 -24.70
CA ILE A 63 11.38 -1.08 -25.50
C ILE A 63 12.46 -1.66 -26.40
N GLU A 64 13.32 -2.53 -25.91
CA GLU A 64 14.38 -3.14 -26.70
C GLU A 64 13.83 -3.96 -27.87
N HIS A 65 12.82 -4.80 -27.62
CA HIS A 65 12.15 -5.56 -28.66
C HIS A 65 11.43 -4.68 -29.71
N PHE A 66 10.79 -3.58 -29.24
CA PHE A 66 10.18 -2.61 -30.15
C PHE A 66 11.23 -1.99 -31.11
N LEU A 67 12.35 -1.53 -30.57
CA LEU A 67 13.44 -0.91 -31.35
C LEU A 67 14.05 -1.88 -32.34
N LEU A 68 14.36 -3.12 -31.91
CA LEU A 68 14.92 -4.14 -32.80
C LEU A 68 13.97 -4.48 -33.97
N ARG A 69 12.66 -4.56 -33.69
CA ARG A 69 11.65 -4.73 -34.74
C ARG A 69 11.58 -3.54 -35.67
N ALA A 70 11.66 -2.33 -35.17
CA ALA A 70 11.67 -1.11 -35.97
C ALA A 70 12.93 -0.99 -36.82
N GLU A 71 14.08 -1.49 -36.38
CA GLU A 71 15.32 -1.64 -37.18
C GLU A 71 15.18 -2.70 -38.28
N GLY A 72 14.11 -3.48 -38.31
CA GLY A 72 13.89 -4.56 -39.27
C GLY A 72 14.67 -5.83 -38.96
N LYS A 73 15.21 -5.96 -37.73
CA LYS A 73 15.87 -7.18 -37.28
C LYS A 73 14.86 -8.28 -37.03
N ASN A 74 15.20 -9.50 -37.43
CA ASN A 74 14.34 -10.64 -37.19
C ASN A 74 14.54 -11.12 -35.75
N VAL A 75 13.76 -10.58 -34.81
CA VAL A 75 13.82 -10.91 -33.38
C VAL A 75 12.70 -11.88 -33.03
N THR A 76 13.04 -12.99 -32.42
CA THR A 76 12.07 -13.95 -31.92
C THR A 76 11.27 -13.32 -30.78
N SER A 77 9.97 -13.13 -30.93
CA SER A 77 9.11 -12.55 -29.87
C SER A 77 8.92 -13.46 -28.66
N ARG A 78 9.50 -14.67 -28.68
CA ARG A 78 9.27 -15.69 -27.65
C ARG A 78 9.61 -15.22 -26.21
N GLU A 79 10.71 -14.52 -26.04
CA GLU A 79 11.13 -14.02 -24.73
C GLU A 79 10.19 -12.90 -24.24
N LEU A 80 9.87 -11.96 -25.13
CA LEU A 80 8.89 -10.90 -24.87
C LEU A 80 7.52 -11.50 -24.51
N ASP A 81 7.03 -12.42 -25.34
CA ASP A 81 5.73 -13.05 -25.16
C ASP A 81 5.67 -13.82 -23.82
N GLN A 82 6.74 -14.54 -23.45
CA GLN A 82 6.84 -15.22 -22.15
C GLN A 82 6.89 -14.25 -20.97
N THR A 83 7.56 -13.13 -21.10
CA THR A 83 7.65 -12.10 -20.04
C THR A 83 6.26 -11.56 -19.74
N PHE A 84 5.52 -11.14 -20.77
CA PHE A 84 4.18 -10.59 -20.56
C PHE A 84 3.13 -11.65 -20.20
N TYR A 85 3.26 -12.87 -20.72
CA TYR A 85 2.46 -14.00 -20.24
C TYR A 85 2.66 -14.24 -18.73
N LYS A 86 3.90 -14.25 -18.24
CA LYS A 86 4.22 -14.42 -16.81
C LYS A 86 3.70 -13.26 -15.96
N LEU A 87 3.74 -12.02 -16.47
CA LEU A 87 3.17 -10.87 -15.77
C LEU A 87 1.66 -11.04 -15.60
N GLY A 88 0.94 -11.38 -16.66
CA GLY A 88 -0.50 -11.63 -16.57
C GLY A 88 -0.84 -12.82 -15.67
N TYR A 89 -0.07 -13.90 -15.72
CA TYR A 89 -0.21 -15.05 -14.82
C TYR A 89 -0.02 -14.62 -13.35
N GLY A 90 1.01 -13.79 -13.07
CA GLY A 90 1.28 -13.24 -11.75
C GLY A 90 0.15 -12.33 -11.24
N GLU A 91 -0.41 -11.46 -12.08
CA GLU A 91 -1.55 -10.61 -11.67
C GLU A 91 -2.79 -11.46 -11.29
N ALA A 92 -3.03 -12.57 -11.98
CA ALA A 92 -4.10 -13.49 -11.61
C ALA A 92 -3.85 -14.17 -10.25
N THR A 93 -2.60 -14.65 -10.03
CA THR A 93 -2.24 -15.38 -8.80
C THR A 93 -2.07 -14.46 -7.59
N ASP A 94 -1.55 -13.24 -7.78
CA ASP A 94 -1.26 -12.30 -6.69
C ASP A 94 -2.48 -11.44 -6.31
N ARG A 95 -3.34 -11.11 -7.29
CA ARG A 95 -4.42 -10.11 -7.12
C ARG A 95 -5.76 -10.48 -7.73
N GLY A 96 -5.77 -11.40 -8.71
CA GLY A 96 -6.95 -11.79 -9.46
C GLY A 96 -7.56 -10.65 -10.29
N ASP A 97 -6.79 -9.60 -10.62
CA ASP A 97 -7.26 -8.42 -11.35
C ASP A 97 -6.22 -7.95 -12.36
N MET A 98 -6.66 -7.76 -13.62
CA MET A 98 -5.84 -7.23 -14.72
C MET A 98 -5.82 -5.71 -14.80
N ALA A 99 -6.70 -5.02 -14.05
CA ALA A 99 -6.83 -3.55 -14.16
C ALA A 99 -5.52 -2.80 -13.87
N PRO A 100 -4.69 -3.15 -12.86
CA PRO A 100 -3.41 -2.50 -12.64
C PRO A 100 -2.45 -2.64 -13.83
N LEU A 101 -2.35 -3.84 -14.42
CA LEU A 101 -1.46 -4.07 -15.56
C LEU A 101 -1.93 -3.34 -16.82
N ARG A 102 -3.25 -3.30 -17.07
CA ARG A 102 -3.82 -2.50 -18.16
C ARG A 102 -3.62 -1.00 -17.97
N ALA A 103 -3.75 -0.52 -16.74
CA ALA A 103 -3.42 0.86 -16.43
C ALA A 103 -1.95 1.17 -16.71
N ALA A 104 -1.02 0.25 -16.42
CA ALA A 104 0.40 0.40 -16.73
C ALA A 104 0.64 0.46 -18.25
N PHE A 105 -0.04 -0.36 -19.05
CA PHE A 105 0.01 -0.25 -20.52
C PHE A 105 -0.50 1.11 -21.00
N GLY A 106 -1.58 1.64 -20.41
CA GLY A 106 -2.07 2.99 -20.72
C GLY A 106 -1.07 4.09 -20.38
N VAL A 107 -0.36 3.99 -19.27
CA VAL A 107 0.72 4.92 -18.90
C VAL A 107 1.87 4.81 -19.88
N ALA A 108 2.35 3.61 -20.17
CA ALA A 108 3.45 3.37 -21.12
C ALA A 108 3.12 3.94 -22.52
N THR A 109 1.89 3.72 -22.99
CA THR A 109 1.41 4.28 -24.27
C THR A 109 1.49 5.80 -24.29
N ARG A 110 0.95 6.43 -23.23
CA ARG A 110 0.91 7.90 -23.12
C ARG A 110 2.31 8.53 -23.07
N VAL A 111 3.21 7.96 -22.28
CA VAL A 111 4.59 8.44 -22.13
C VAL A 111 5.35 8.26 -23.45
N SER A 112 5.26 7.09 -24.08
CA SER A 112 5.91 6.80 -25.37
C SER A 112 5.42 7.73 -26.47
N TRP A 113 4.11 7.97 -26.54
CA TRP A 113 3.51 8.91 -27.50
C TRP A 113 3.93 10.35 -27.24
N ALA A 114 3.93 10.80 -26.00
CA ALA A 114 4.38 12.15 -25.63
C ALA A 114 5.84 12.36 -26.05
N ARG A 115 6.69 11.37 -25.78
CA ARG A 115 8.11 11.44 -26.13
C ARG A 115 8.34 11.43 -27.63
N LEU A 116 7.60 10.62 -28.38
CA LEU A 116 7.65 10.62 -29.82
C LEU A 116 7.33 12.00 -30.42
N ARG A 117 6.31 12.68 -29.89
CA ARG A 117 5.94 14.04 -30.34
C ARG A 117 7.04 15.06 -30.04
N THR A 118 7.63 15.01 -28.83
CA THR A 118 8.73 15.91 -28.46
C THR A 118 9.94 15.69 -29.35
N PHE A 119 10.35 14.44 -29.54
CA PHE A 119 11.44 14.06 -30.40
C PHE A 119 11.20 14.51 -31.86
N SER A 120 9.96 14.36 -32.34
CA SER A 120 9.56 14.82 -33.69
C SER A 120 9.72 16.32 -33.87
N ALA A 121 9.37 17.11 -32.83
CA ALA A 121 9.53 18.57 -32.88
C ALA A 121 11.01 19.00 -32.80
N GLU A 122 11.83 18.28 -32.02
CA GLU A 122 13.26 18.54 -31.87
C GLU A 122 14.07 18.24 -33.16
N HIS A 123 13.56 17.31 -34.01
CA HIS A 123 14.25 16.84 -35.20
C HIS A 123 13.51 17.19 -36.53
N ASP A 124 12.54 18.09 -36.48
CA ASP A 124 11.73 18.56 -37.63
C ASP A 124 11.14 17.41 -38.46
N LEU A 125 10.62 16.37 -37.80
CA LEU A 125 10.03 15.23 -38.47
C LEU A 125 8.68 15.60 -39.13
N PRO A 126 8.43 15.19 -40.39
CA PRO A 126 7.15 15.45 -41.00
C PRO A 126 6.01 14.68 -40.32
N ALA A 127 4.82 15.30 -40.27
CA ALA A 127 3.63 14.68 -39.66
C ALA A 127 3.28 13.31 -40.27
N SER A 128 3.63 13.08 -41.55
CA SER A 128 3.46 11.80 -42.24
C SER A 128 4.32 10.66 -41.68
N ALA A 129 5.40 10.98 -40.94
CA ALA A 129 6.24 9.97 -40.29
C ALA A 129 5.72 9.61 -38.86
N ILE A 130 5.02 10.53 -38.18
CA ILE A 130 4.57 10.36 -36.80
C ILE A 130 3.42 9.34 -36.73
N GLY A 131 2.46 9.39 -37.65
CA GLY A 131 1.29 8.51 -37.68
C GLY A 131 1.66 7.02 -37.64
N PRO A 132 2.46 6.52 -38.59
CA PRO A 132 2.89 5.12 -38.62
C PRO A 132 3.65 4.66 -37.37
N PHE A 133 4.41 5.55 -36.70
CA PHE A 133 5.03 5.24 -35.43
C PHE A 133 4.02 5.10 -34.31
N GLY A 134 3.03 5.98 -34.25
CA GLY A 134 1.95 5.89 -33.30
C GLY A 134 1.18 4.58 -33.42
N ASP A 135 0.79 4.22 -34.65
CA ASP A 135 0.09 2.98 -34.94
C ASP A 135 0.95 1.76 -34.52
N ALA A 136 2.26 1.79 -34.77
CA ALA A 136 3.15 0.71 -34.36
C ALA A 136 3.29 0.59 -32.85
N ILE A 137 3.29 1.69 -32.08
CA ILE A 137 3.29 1.68 -30.62
C ILE A 137 1.99 1.06 -30.13
N PHE A 138 0.84 1.48 -30.64
CA PHE A 138 -0.46 0.93 -30.26
C PHE A 138 -0.56 -0.57 -30.56
N ASP A 139 -0.20 -1.00 -31.74
CA ASP A 139 -0.21 -2.41 -32.13
C ASP A 139 0.72 -3.24 -31.26
N PHE A 140 1.89 -2.71 -30.94
CA PHE A 140 2.84 -3.39 -30.07
C PHE A 140 2.30 -3.56 -28.65
N ILE A 141 1.74 -2.50 -28.06
CA ILE A 141 1.17 -2.56 -26.71
C ILE A 141 -0.07 -3.47 -26.67
N ASN A 142 -0.91 -3.45 -27.69
CA ASN A 142 -2.03 -4.38 -27.82
C ASN A 142 -1.55 -5.84 -27.88
N HIS A 143 -0.42 -6.11 -28.53
CA HIS A 143 0.19 -7.43 -28.52
C HIS A 143 0.63 -7.84 -27.10
N LEU A 144 1.25 -6.93 -26.34
CA LEU A 144 1.66 -7.18 -24.94
C LEU A 144 0.45 -7.44 -24.04
N ASP A 145 -0.62 -6.64 -24.15
CA ASP A 145 -1.88 -6.86 -23.40
C ASP A 145 -2.50 -8.23 -23.74
N HIS A 146 -2.44 -8.61 -25.03
CA HIS A 146 -2.94 -9.92 -25.44
C HIS A 146 -2.15 -11.06 -24.78
N GLN A 147 -0.81 -11.02 -24.78
CA GLN A 147 0.02 -12.03 -24.12
C GLN A 147 -0.23 -12.09 -22.62
N ALA A 148 -0.34 -10.94 -21.95
CA ALA A 148 -0.68 -10.88 -20.54
C ALA A 148 -2.07 -11.45 -20.27
N THR A 149 -3.06 -11.18 -21.11
CA THR A 149 -4.41 -11.73 -21.02
C THR A 149 -4.42 -13.26 -21.15
N LEU A 150 -3.59 -13.83 -22.03
CA LEU A 150 -3.44 -15.28 -22.15
C LEU A 150 -2.88 -15.90 -20.86
N GLY A 151 -1.85 -15.30 -20.30
CA GLY A 151 -1.27 -15.74 -19.01
C GLY A 151 -2.29 -15.67 -17.86
N PHE A 152 -3.00 -14.56 -17.77
CA PHE A 152 -4.05 -14.36 -16.77
C PHE A 152 -5.15 -15.44 -16.86
N ARG A 153 -5.66 -15.71 -18.07
CA ARG A 153 -6.68 -16.74 -18.29
C ARG A 153 -6.16 -18.15 -17.94
N ALA A 154 -4.91 -18.46 -18.28
CA ALA A 154 -4.32 -19.73 -17.94
C ALA A 154 -4.21 -19.93 -16.43
N ALA A 155 -3.82 -18.89 -15.67
CA ALA A 155 -3.81 -18.93 -14.22
C ALA A 155 -5.21 -19.13 -13.64
N MET A 156 -6.20 -18.39 -14.14
CA MET A 156 -7.60 -18.55 -13.69
C MET A 156 -8.12 -19.97 -13.92
N THR A 157 -7.81 -20.59 -15.07
CA THR A 157 -8.17 -21.99 -15.32
C THR A 157 -7.46 -22.95 -14.37
N ALA A 158 -6.17 -22.72 -14.09
CA ALA A 158 -5.41 -23.53 -13.14
C ALA A 158 -5.95 -23.39 -11.69
N MET A 159 -6.44 -22.21 -11.31
CA MET A 159 -7.06 -21.96 -10.00
C MET A 159 -8.30 -22.84 -9.74
N ASP A 160 -9.06 -23.19 -10.77
CA ASP A 160 -10.23 -24.04 -10.61
C ASP A 160 -9.86 -25.51 -10.27
N THR A 161 -8.61 -25.90 -10.46
CA THR A 161 -8.12 -27.25 -10.24
C THR A 161 -7.08 -27.38 -9.14
N ASP A 162 -6.49 -26.29 -8.70
CA ASP A 162 -5.45 -26.27 -7.66
C ASP A 162 -6.01 -25.76 -6.32
N ILE A 163 -5.89 -26.58 -5.28
CA ILE A 163 -6.46 -26.32 -3.95
C ILE A 163 -5.91 -24.99 -3.36
N ASP A 164 -4.61 -24.80 -3.43
CA ASP A 164 -4.01 -23.58 -2.86
C ASP A 164 -4.42 -22.32 -3.62
N LEU A 165 -4.55 -22.41 -4.94
CA LEU A 165 -5.02 -21.31 -5.77
C LEU A 165 -6.51 -21.04 -5.57
N ALA A 166 -7.33 -22.09 -5.43
CA ALA A 166 -8.75 -21.96 -5.10
C ALA A 166 -8.95 -21.29 -3.73
N ARG A 167 -8.20 -21.71 -2.71
CA ARG A 167 -8.19 -21.10 -1.36
C ARG A 167 -7.78 -19.64 -1.41
N MET A 168 -6.73 -19.31 -2.17
CA MET A 168 -6.30 -17.93 -2.34
C MET A 168 -7.40 -17.09 -3.01
N ARG A 169 -8.10 -17.61 -4.00
CA ARG A 169 -9.19 -16.89 -4.68
C ARG A 169 -10.36 -16.59 -3.75
N ILE A 170 -10.73 -17.55 -2.90
CA ILE A 170 -11.75 -17.35 -1.87
C ILE A 170 -11.30 -16.24 -0.91
N LEU A 171 -10.07 -16.31 -0.42
CA LEU A 171 -9.53 -15.28 0.47
C LEU A 171 -9.59 -13.88 -0.16
N GLU A 172 -9.16 -13.72 -1.42
CA GLU A 172 -9.22 -12.43 -2.10
C GLU A 172 -10.65 -11.90 -2.24
N SER A 173 -11.63 -12.78 -2.47
CA SER A 173 -13.03 -12.37 -2.53
C SER A 173 -13.58 -11.93 -1.17
N LEU A 174 -13.17 -12.57 -0.08
CA LEU A 174 -13.52 -12.16 1.28
C LEU A 174 -12.83 -10.85 1.69
N LEU A 175 -11.59 -10.65 1.26
CA LEU A 175 -10.85 -9.41 1.54
C LEU A 175 -11.33 -8.21 0.72
N ASN A 176 -11.89 -8.44 -0.47
CA ASN A 176 -12.37 -7.38 -1.36
C ASN A 176 -13.56 -7.86 -2.21
N PRO A 177 -14.75 -7.96 -1.61
CA PRO A 177 -15.94 -8.51 -2.29
C PRO A 177 -16.46 -7.65 -3.45
N VAL A 178 -16.06 -6.38 -3.53
CA VAL A 178 -16.44 -5.49 -4.65
C VAL A 178 -15.67 -5.85 -5.94
N ARG A 179 -14.43 -6.34 -5.81
CA ARG A 179 -13.54 -6.63 -6.94
C ARG A 179 -13.49 -8.09 -7.33
N PHE A 180 -13.68 -8.98 -6.37
CA PHE A 180 -13.45 -10.40 -6.54
C PHE A 180 -14.68 -11.20 -6.16
N SER A 181 -14.86 -12.32 -6.84
CA SER A 181 -15.85 -13.35 -6.51
C SER A 181 -15.20 -14.71 -6.69
N TYR A 182 -15.74 -15.71 -6.04
CA TYR A 182 -15.37 -17.12 -6.24
C TYR A 182 -16.56 -17.91 -6.77
N SER A 183 -16.27 -19.02 -7.47
CA SER A 183 -17.27 -19.94 -7.97
C SER A 183 -17.52 -21.09 -6.98
N GLU A 184 -18.68 -21.76 -7.11
CA GLU A 184 -18.95 -23.00 -6.36
C GLU A 184 -17.90 -24.09 -6.64
N ALA A 185 -17.39 -24.16 -7.87
CA ALA A 185 -16.33 -25.08 -8.24
C ALA A 185 -15.02 -24.80 -7.45
N GLN A 186 -14.64 -23.53 -7.31
CA GLN A 186 -13.49 -23.14 -6.51
C GLN A 186 -13.70 -23.44 -5.02
N LEU A 187 -14.88 -23.18 -4.48
CA LEU A 187 -15.20 -23.51 -3.09
C LEU A 187 -15.10 -25.02 -2.86
N LYS A 188 -15.66 -25.83 -3.75
CA LYS A 188 -15.56 -27.29 -3.68
C LYS A 188 -14.12 -27.78 -3.82
N THR A 189 -13.34 -27.24 -4.76
CA THR A 189 -11.94 -27.61 -4.98
C THR A 189 -11.08 -27.24 -3.78
N SER A 190 -11.36 -26.11 -3.15
CA SER A 190 -10.61 -25.63 -1.97
C SER A 190 -10.75 -26.53 -0.74
N GLY A 191 -11.86 -27.26 -0.63
CA GLY A 191 -12.27 -27.97 0.59
C GLY A 191 -12.62 -27.03 1.74
N TRP A 192 -12.58 -25.69 1.55
CA TRP A 192 -12.85 -24.72 2.59
C TRP A 192 -14.33 -24.69 2.97
N GLN A 193 -14.60 -24.87 4.26
CA GLN A 193 -15.94 -24.69 4.81
C GLN A 193 -16.06 -23.26 5.33
N MET A 194 -17.04 -22.52 4.80
CA MET A 194 -17.25 -21.12 5.18
C MET A 194 -17.69 -21.07 6.65
N PRO A 195 -16.90 -20.50 7.56
CA PRO A 195 -17.27 -20.39 8.98
C PRO A 195 -18.28 -19.25 9.18
N GLU A 196 -19.10 -19.33 10.24
CA GLU A 196 -19.96 -18.22 10.67
C GLU A 196 -19.14 -17.02 11.11
N SER A 197 -18.03 -17.27 11.83
CA SER A 197 -17.07 -16.26 12.25
C SER A 197 -15.65 -16.66 11.86
N ALA A 198 -14.89 -15.69 11.37
CA ALA A 198 -13.51 -15.85 10.94
C ALA A 198 -12.57 -14.96 11.74
N VAL A 199 -11.36 -15.45 11.98
CA VAL A 199 -10.25 -14.70 12.59
C VAL A 199 -9.21 -14.42 11.52
N LEU A 200 -8.80 -13.13 11.41
CA LEU A 200 -7.77 -12.69 10.49
C LEU A 200 -6.48 -12.42 11.23
N LEU A 201 -5.39 -12.99 10.72
CA LEU A 201 -4.04 -12.69 11.12
C LEU A 201 -3.33 -11.92 10.01
N ALA A 202 -2.66 -10.82 10.35
CA ALA A 202 -1.72 -10.13 9.48
C ALA A 202 -0.31 -10.34 10.03
N VAL A 203 0.57 -11.00 9.27
CA VAL A 203 1.85 -11.51 9.73
C VAL A 203 3.00 -10.79 9.04
N GLU A 204 3.85 -10.11 9.82
CA GLU A 204 5.13 -9.56 9.35
C GLU A 204 6.19 -10.65 9.38
N PHE A 205 6.83 -10.89 8.25
CA PHE A 205 7.81 -11.96 8.08
C PHE A 205 8.95 -11.54 7.14
N THR A 206 10.07 -12.26 7.25
CA THR A 206 11.21 -12.20 6.33
C THR A 206 11.34 -13.54 5.62
N GLY A 207 11.78 -13.53 4.36
CA GLY A 207 11.93 -14.75 3.59
C GLY A 207 10.64 -15.20 2.91
N LYS A 208 10.28 -16.49 3.03
CA LYS A 208 9.15 -17.11 2.34
C LYS A 208 8.11 -17.60 3.33
N PHE A 209 6.91 -17.07 3.25
CA PHE A 209 5.78 -17.51 4.09
C PHE A 209 5.19 -18.82 3.53
N PRO A 210 4.74 -19.77 4.39
CA PRO A 210 4.16 -21.03 3.96
C PRO A 210 2.85 -20.85 3.19
N ARG A 211 2.49 -21.84 2.37
CA ARG A 211 1.18 -21.93 1.72
C ARG A 211 0.16 -22.56 2.66
N ALA A 212 -1.12 -22.39 2.36
CA ALA A 212 -2.22 -22.96 3.13
C ALA A 212 -2.11 -24.49 3.28
N SER A 213 -1.69 -25.20 2.23
CA SER A 213 -1.50 -26.65 2.24
C SER A 213 -0.36 -27.15 3.16
N HIS A 214 0.47 -26.26 3.68
CA HIS A 214 1.56 -26.59 4.59
C HIS A 214 1.22 -26.32 6.06
N LEU A 215 0.02 -25.80 6.35
CA LEU A 215 -0.46 -25.56 7.69
C LEU A 215 -1.18 -26.79 8.23
N SER A 216 -1.02 -27.07 9.52
CA SER A 216 -1.72 -28.17 10.22
C SER A 216 -3.19 -27.81 10.48
N HIS A 217 -3.49 -26.51 10.59
CA HIS A 217 -4.84 -26.00 10.77
C HIS A 217 -5.43 -25.50 9.45
N GLU A 218 -6.74 -25.61 9.32
CA GLU A 218 -7.42 -25.18 8.10
C GLU A 218 -7.42 -23.64 7.99
N ALA A 219 -6.82 -23.12 6.93
CA ALA A 219 -6.69 -21.70 6.72
C ALA A 219 -6.67 -21.29 5.24
N LEU A 220 -7.08 -20.07 4.98
CA LEU A 220 -6.84 -19.37 3.72
C LEU A 220 -5.61 -18.47 3.88
N VAL A 221 -4.65 -18.55 2.94
CA VAL A 221 -3.37 -17.85 3.07
C VAL A 221 -3.05 -17.01 1.84
N ARG A 222 -2.70 -15.75 2.06
CA ARG A 222 -2.07 -14.88 1.08
C ARG A 222 -0.62 -14.61 1.48
N ALA A 223 0.28 -15.48 1.04
CA ALA A 223 1.70 -15.46 1.37
C ALA A 223 2.50 -14.38 0.64
N ALA A 224 2.06 -13.96 -0.56
CA ALA A 224 2.81 -13.04 -1.43
C ALA A 224 2.77 -11.57 -0.98
N SER A 225 1.92 -11.22 -0.01
CA SER A 225 1.79 -9.84 0.50
C SER A 225 2.65 -9.62 1.75
N SER A 226 3.04 -8.38 2.00
CA SER A 226 3.63 -7.96 3.27
C SER A 226 2.72 -6.89 3.89
N PRO A 227 2.08 -7.19 5.03
CA PRO A 227 2.09 -8.46 5.77
C PRO A 227 1.41 -9.60 5.00
N ALA A 228 1.79 -10.86 5.26
CA ALA A 228 1.01 -12.03 4.85
C ALA A 228 -0.33 -12.03 5.57
N ILE A 229 -1.37 -12.52 4.90
CA ILE A 229 -2.71 -12.60 5.48
C ILE A 229 -3.11 -14.06 5.62
N VAL A 230 -3.57 -14.42 6.80
CA VAL A 230 -4.09 -15.74 7.13
C VAL A 230 -5.50 -15.57 7.68
N LEU A 231 -6.45 -16.33 7.17
CA LEU A 231 -7.85 -16.34 7.62
C LEU A 231 -8.23 -17.76 8.00
N CYS A 232 -8.78 -17.94 9.17
CA CYS A 232 -9.23 -19.23 9.68
C CYS A 232 -10.58 -19.12 10.39
N SER A 233 -11.14 -20.25 10.79
CA SER A 233 -12.27 -20.29 11.70
C SER A 233 -11.88 -19.80 13.10
N GLU A 234 -12.84 -19.39 13.91
CA GLU A 234 -12.61 -19.05 15.30
C GLU A 234 -12.04 -20.24 16.09
N ALA A 235 -12.50 -21.45 15.81
CA ALA A 235 -12.06 -22.67 16.49
C ALA A 235 -10.57 -22.98 16.25
N ASP A 236 -10.05 -22.69 15.06
CA ASP A 236 -8.65 -22.97 14.71
C ASP A 236 -7.68 -21.84 15.07
N ALA A 237 -8.21 -20.68 15.48
CA ALA A 237 -7.42 -19.44 15.59
C ALA A 237 -6.26 -19.54 16.58
N ASP A 238 -6.45 -20.13 17.74
CA ASP A 238 -5.41 -20.20 18.77
C ASP A 238 -4.28 -21.15 18.33
N GLY A 239 -4.63 -22.35 17.85
CA GLY A 239 -3.67 -23.30 17.32
C GLY A 239 -2.88 -22.74 16.14
N LEU A 240 -3.55 -22.02 15.25
CA LEU A 240 -2.90 -21.40 14.10
C LEU A 240 -1.95 -20.25 14.50
N VAL A 241 -2.29 -19.46 15.51
CA VAL A 241 -1.39 -18.45 16.08
C VAL A 241 -0.11 -19.09 16.60
N GLU A 242 -0.22 -20.17 17.38
CA GLU A 242 0.92 -20.91 17.90
C GLU A 242 1.78 -21.52 16.76
N GLU A 243 1.14 -22.12 15.77
CA GLU A 243 1.81 -22.69 14.60
C GLU A 243 2.57 -21.63 13.80
N VAL A 244 1.92 -20.50 13.50
CA VAL A 244 2.53 -19.41 12.71
C VAL A 244 3.69 -18.76 13.46
N GLN A 245 3.64 -18.66 14.79
CA GLN A 245 4.75 -18.12 15.58
C GLN A 245 6.02 -19.00 15.51
N GLN A 246 5.89 -20.30 15.22
CA GLN A 246 7.02 -21.23 15.13
C GLN A 246 7.75 -21.16 13.78
N PHE A 247 7.18 -20.50 12.76
CA PHE A 247 7.85 -20.40 11.48
C PHE A 247 9.05 -19.45 11.53
N GLU A 248 10.16 -19.93 10.96
CA GLU A 248 11.35 -19.13 10.81
C GLU A 248 11.05 -17.85 9.99
N GLY A 249 11.52 -16.72 10.48
CA GLY A 249 11.33 -15.44 9.83
C GLY A 249 10.03 -14.69 10.19
N VAL A 250 9.12 -15.27 10.93
CA VAL A 250 7.96 -14.55 11.48
C VAL A 250 8.44 -13.63 12.59
N ALA A 251 8.26 -12.33 12.35
CA ALA A 251 8.68 -11.30 13.30
C ALA A 251 7.56 -10.94 14.27
N ARG A 252 6.36 -10.70 13.73
CA ARG A 252 5.18 -10.26 14.50
C ARG A 252 3.91 -10.57 13.75
N MET A 253 2.80 -10.62 14.47
CA MET A 253 1.47 -10.70 13.87
C MET A 253 0.46 -9.84 14.61
N ALA A 254 -0.54 -9.35 13.89
CA ALA A 254 -1.74 -8.77 14.45
C ALA A 254 -2.89 -9.76 14.30
N ARG A 255 -3.54 -10.10 15.41
CA ARG A 255 -4.71 -10.97 15.47
C ARG A 255 -5.96 -10.13 15.67
N CYS A 256 -6.94 -10.25 14.76
CA CYS A 256 -8.27 -9.68 14.95
C CYS A 256 -9.15 -10.61 15.81
N TRP A 257 -10.19 -10.04 16.40
CA TRP A 257 -11.26 -10.82 17.04
C TRP A 257 -12.12 -11.51 15.97
N PRO A 258 -12.87 -12.56 16.34
CA PRO A 258 -13.79 -13.21 15.42
C PRO A 258 -14.80 -12.21 14.83
N VAL A 259 -14.96 -12.23 13.51
CA VAL A 259 -15.92 -11.39 12.78
C VAL A 259 -16.72 -12.23 11.80
N PRO A 260 -17.97 -11.85 11.47
CA PRO A 260 -18.68 -12.43 10.33
C PRO A 260 -17.87 -12.30 9.04
N THR A 261 -18.04 -13.22 8.12
CA THR A 261 -17.25 -13.24 6.87
C THR A 261 -17.41 -11.98 6.02
N GLU A 262 -18.52 -11.28 6.11
CA GLU A 262 -18.78 -10.01 5.45
C GLU A 262 -17.91 -8.86 6.00
N GLU A 263 -17.45 -8.97 7.26
CA GLU A 263 -16.61 -7.98 7.94
C GLU A 263 -15.10 -8.27 7.82
N VAL A 264 -14.70 -9.31 7.10
CA VAL A 264 -13.28 -9.63 6.87
C VAL A 264 -12.49 -8.47 6.26
N PRO A 265 -13.02 -7.62 5.35
CA PRO A 265 -12.33 -6.42 4.90
C PRO A 265 -12.00 -5.44 6.02
N ASP A 266 -12.87 -5.34 7.02
CA ASP A 266 -12.67 -4.48 8.18
C ASP A 266 -11.59 -5.04 9.10
N ALA A 267 -11.63 -6.35 9.35
CA ALA A 267 -10.59 -7.05 10.12
C ALA A 267 -9.19 -6.84 9.48
N LEU A 268 -9.09 -6.89 8.15
CA LEU A 268 -7.85 -6.58 7.44
C LEU A 268 -7.37 -5.15 7.70
N ARG A 269 -8.28 -4.16 7.68
CA ARG A 269 -7.94 -2.77 7.97
C ARG A 269 -7.44 -2.59 9.39
N TRP A 270 -8.08 -3.24 10.37
CA TRP A 270 -7.67 -3.17 11.78
C TRP A 270 -6.33 -3.83 12.03
N ALA A 271 -6.11 -5.05 11.51
CA ALA A 271 -4.84 -5.75 11.66
C ALA A 271 -3.65 -4.96 11.05
N ARG A 272 -3.82 -4.44 9.84
CA ARG A 272 -2.79 -3.59 9.22
C ARG A 272 -2.52 -2.31 10.02
N ARG A 273 -3.58 -1.69 10.53
CA ARG A 273 -3.43 -0.50 11.37
C ARG A 273 -2.71 -0.82 12.67
N ALA A 274 -3.00 -1.95 13.31
CA ALA A 274 -2.30 -2.38 14.52
C ALA A 274 -0.79 -2.52 14.28
N LEU A 275 -0.38 -3.19 13.19
CA LEU A 275 1.02 -3.29 12.80
C LEU A 275 1.67 -1.92 12.50
N GLN A 276 0.96 -1.04 11.80
CA GLN A 276 1.45 0.32 11.53
C GLN A 276 1.62 1.15 12.80
N LEU A 277 0.68 1.05 13.73
CA LEU A 277 0.75 1.77 15.01
C LEU A 277 1.85 1.22 15.92
N ARG A 278 2.09 -0.08 15.90
CA ARG A 278 3.24 -0.68 16.56
C ARG A 278 4.56 -0.19 15.93
N ALA A 279 4.67 -0.18 14.60
CA ALA A 279 5.85 0.35 13.91
C ALA A 279 6.13 1.83 14.25
N LYS A 280 5.09 2.58 14.60
CA LYS A 280 5.18 3.97 15.06
C LYS A 280 5.38 4.11 16.59
N GLY A 281 5.52 3.02 17.33
CA GLY A 281 5.69 3.05 18.79
C GLY A 281 4.44 3.45 19.57
N VAL A 282 3.25 3.46 18.97
CA VAL A 282 1.97 3.76 19.63
C VAL A 282 1.42 2.54 20.36
N ILE A 283 1.57 1.37 19.76
CA ILE A 283 1.27 0.07 20.38
C ILE A 283 2.59 -0.58 20.78
N ALA A 284 2.63 -1.17 21.97
CA ALA A 284 3.80 -1.87 22.47
C ALA A 284 4.22 -3.03 21.55
N ASP A 285 5.52 -3.31 21.52
CA ASP A 285 6.10 -4.34 20.67
C ASP A 285 5.93 -5.71 21.30
N HIS A 286 4.92 -6.44 20.86
CA HIS A 286 4.65 -7.82 21.24
C HIS A 286 4.68 -8.73 20.00
N PRO A 287 5.08 -10.02 20.14
CA PRO A 287 5.04 -10.98 19.05
C PRO A 287 3.65 -11.13 18.43
N VAL A 288 2.60 -11.13 19.27
CA VAL A 288 1.19 -11.12 18.87
C VAL A 288 0.53 -9.85 19.40
N ILE A 289 -0.02 -9.05 18.51
CA ILE A 289 -0.78 -7.85 18.82
C ILE A 289 -2.26 -8.23 18.76
N ASP A 290 -2.92 -8.29 19.91
CA ASP A 290 -4.36 -8.50 19.97
C ASP A 290 -5.12 -7.21 19.65
N CYS A 291 -5.75 -7.17 18.48
CA CYS A 291 -6.52 -6.01 18.01
C CYS A 291 -7.71 -5.69 18.93
N PHE A 292 -8.30 -6.70 19.60
CA PHE A 292 -9.42 -6.50 20.51
C PHE A 292 -9.04 -5.60 21.70
N THR A 293 -7.89 -5.86 22.31
CA THR A 293 -7.35 -5.06 23.42
C THR A 293 -7.06 -3.62 22.97
N HIS A 294 -6.68 -3.42 21.71
CA HIS A 294 -6.30 -2.12 21.15
C HIS A 294 -7.43 -1.38 20.39
N ARG A 295 -8.70 -1.85 20.48
CA ARG A 295 -9.84 -1.22 19.79
C ARG A 295 -9.93 0.30 19.93
N PRO A 296 -9.80 0.90 21.14
CA PRO A 296 -9.87 2.36 21.27
C PRO A 296 -8.76 3.07 20.50
N VAL A 297 -7.54 2.53 20.50
CA VAL A 297 -6.41 3.08 19.77
C VAL A 297 -6.61 2.94 18.27
N LEU A 298 -7.06 1.78 17.80
CA LEU A 298 -7.38 1.54 16.40
C LEU A 298 -8.45 2.50 15.88
N TRP A 299 -9.48 2.76 16.68
CA TRP A 299 -10.56 3.70 16.36
C TRP A 299 -10.06 5.15 16.28
N LEU A 300 -9.30 5.63 17.26
CA LEU A 300 -8.75 6.98 17.29
C LEU A 300 -7.81 7.28 16.10
N HIS A 301 -7.20 6.24 15.55
CA HIS A 301 -6.32 6.36 14.37
C HIS A 301 -6.99 5.90 13.06
N ALA A 302 -8.33 5.72 13.05
CA ALA A 302 -9.07 5.25 11.88
C ALA A 302 -8.93 6.20 10.69
N GLU A 303 -9.05 7.50 10.95
CA GLU A 303 -9.02 8.58 9.97
C GLU A 303 -7.84 9.53 10.27
N PRO A 304 -6.62 9.24 9.78
CA PRO A 304 -5.43 10.02 10.13
C PRO A 304 -5.51 11.48 9.69
N GLN A 305 -6.26 11.77 8.61
CA GLN A 305 -6.44 13.15 8.14
C GLN A 305 -7.34 13.92 9.09
N LEU A 306 -8.52 13.36 9.44
CA LEU A 306 -9.45 13.99 10.36
C LEU A 306 -8.80 14.20 11.74
N ARG A 307 -8.07 13.19 12.24
CA ARG A 307 -7.30 13.34 13.48
C ARG A 307 -6.36 14.55 13.43
N ARG A 308 -5.60 14.71 12.35
CA ARG A 308 -4.67 15.83 12.19
C ARG A 308 -5.37 17.17 12.12
N ASP A 309 -6.50 17.26 11.46
CA ASP A 309 -7.28 18.49 11.38
C ASP A 309 -7.85 18.86 12.76
N MET A 310 -8.38 17.90 13.51
CA MET A 310 -8.81 18.11 14.91
C MET A 310 -7.66 18.57 15.81
N VAL A 311 -6.47 17.95 15.68
CA VAL A 311 -5.27 18.39 16.43
C VAL A 311 -4.94 19.86 16.14
N GLN A 312 -5.00 20.28 14.88
CA GLN A 312 -4.73 21.67 14.49
C GLN A 312 -5.74 22.65 15.11
N ASP A 313 -7.00 22.28 15.12
CA ASP A 313 -8.08 23.15 15.59
C ASP A 313 -8.12 23.21 17.13
N ILE A 314 -8.03 22.05 17.79
CA ILE A 314 -8.23 21.94 19.24
C ILE A 314 -6.95 22.26 20.02
N LEU A 315 -5.79 21.76 19.56
CA LEU A 315 -4.50 21.98 20.22
C LEU A 315 -3.74 23.20 19.70
N GLY A 316 -4.37 24.05 18.87
CA GLY A 316 -3.76 25.25 18.32
C GLY A 316 -2.99 26.11 19.34
N PRO A 317 -3.50 26.38 20.56
CA PRO A 317 -2.77 27.08 21.59
C PRO A 317 -1.45 26.41 21.98
N LEU A 318 -1.44 25.07 22.15
CA LEU A 318 -0.24 24.28 22.47
C LEU A 318 0.73 24.23 21.30
N LEU A 319 0.24 24.20 20.06
CA LEU A 319 1.10 24.13 18.88
C LEU A 319 1.95 25.41 18.68
N ARG A 320 1.58 26.52 19.32
CA ARG A 320 2.37 27.76 19.33
C ARG A 320 3.51 27.77 20.34
N GLU A 321 3.47 26.88 21.34
CA GLU A 321 4.52 26.73 22.34
C GLU A 321 5.80 26.15 21.72
N THR A 322 6.94 26.28 22.41
CA THR A 322 8.19 25.61 22.02
C THR A 322 8.03 24.09 22.08
N PRO A 323 8.79 23.30 21.31
CA PRO A 323 8.66 21.85 21.30
C PRO A 323 8.67 21.21 22.69
N ASN A 324 9.60 21.60 23.54
CA ASN A 324 9.70 21.08 24.92
C ASN A 324 8.53 21.52 25.79
N SER A 325 8.11 22.79 25.70
CA SER A 325 6.95 23.32 26.45
C SER A 325 5.68 22.60 26.03
N ARG A 326 5.50 22.36 24.74
CA ARG A 326 4.37 21.68 24.11
C ARG A 326 4.16 20.27 24.67
N GLU A 327 5.23 19.48 24.72
CA GLU A 327 5.22 18.12 25.25
C GLU A 327 4.83 18.11 26.73
N ILE A 328 5.52 18.90 27.54
CA ILE A 328 5.32 19.00 28.99
C ILE A 328 3.90 19.47 29.35
N LEU A 329 3.39 20.47 28.64
CA LEU A 329 2.04 21.00 28.88
C LEU A 329 0.95 20.05 28.42
N SER A 330 1.16 19.35 27.29
CA SER A 330 0.24 18.33 26.79
C SER A 330 0.10 17.18 27.76
N GLU A 331 1.20 16.71 28.36
CA GLU A 331 1.16 15.68 29.39
C GLU A 331 0.42 16.14 30.66
N ALA A 332 0.69 17.35 31.11
CA ALA A 332 0.01 17.92 32.27
C ALA A 332 -1.50 18.08 32.03
N LEU A 333 -1.88 18.54 30.84
CA LEU A 333 -3.28 18.66 30.43
C LEU A 333 -3.95 17.28 30.35
N PHE A 334 -3.28 16.29 29.75
CA PHE A 334 -3.83 14.97 29.59
C PHE A 334 -4.06 14.27 30.94
N VAL A 335 -3.08 14.34 31.85
CA VAL A 335 -3.23 13.78 33.20
C VAL A 335 -4.37 14.48 33.95
N TRP A 336 -4.52 15.79 33.85
CA TRP A 336 -5.63 16.49 34.45
C TRP A 336 -7.00 16.04 33.89
N LEU A 337 -7.09 15.87 32.58
CA LEU A 337 -8.33 15.40 31.94
C LEU A 337 -8.73 13.99 32.38
N GLU A 338 -7.76 13.09 32.60
CA GLU A 338 -8.02 11.69 32.97
C GLU A 338 -8.33 11.52 34.46
N TYR A 339 -7.61 12.20 35.34
CA TYR A 339 -7.68 11.95 36.77
C TYR A 339 -8.54 12.93 37.53
N ARG A 340 -8.59 14.19 37.12
CA ARG A 340 -9.37 15.26 37.82
C ARG A 340 -9.15 15.30 39.32
N ASP A 341 -7.91 15.09 39.76
CA ASP A 341 -7.53 14.94 41.18
C ASP A 341 -6.71 16.16 41.68
N THR A 342 -6.17 16.04 42.88
CA THR A 342 -5.33 17.06 43.51
C THR A 342 -3.98 17.22 42.76
N ALA A 343 -3.39 18.42 42.88
CA ALA A 343 -2.09 18.67 42.26
C ALA A 343 -0.98 17.72 42.74
N PRO A 344 -0.92 17.30 44.00
CA PRO A 344 0.04 16.25 44.43
C PRO A 344 -0.18 14.91 43.76
N ALA A 345 -1.42 14.44 43.62
CA ALA A 345 -1.75 13.18 42.97
C ALA A 345 -1.37 13.19 41.50
N MET A 346 -1.74 14.25 40.78
CA MET A 346 -1.39 14.40 39.36
C MET A 346 0.12 14.56 39.12
N ALA A 347 0.82 15.23 40.04
CA ALA A 347 2.27 15.35 40.01
C ALA A 347 2.97 14.00 40.20
N ALA A 348 2.43 13.13 41.07
CA ALA A 348 2.93 11.78 41.29
C ALA A 348 2.80 10.92 39.99
N VAL A 349 1.69 11.01 39.27
CA VAL A 349 1.48 10.32 37.97
C VAL A 349 2.52 10.75 36.95
N LEU A 350 2.90 12.03 36.94
CA LEU A 350 3.92 12.58 36.00
C LEU A 350 5.36 12.42 36.49
N GLY A 351 5.58 11.90 37.69
CA GLY A 351 6.92 11.80 38.29
C GLY A 351 7.58 13.15 38.55
N VAL A 352 6.81 14.21 38.86
CA VAL A 352 7.33 15.58 39.07
C VAL A 352 6.95 16.10 40.46
N HIS A 353 7.61 17.17 40.91
CA HIS A 353 7.23 17.85 42.15
C HIS A 353 5.88 18.57 41.99
N PRO A 354 5.01 18.60 43.04
CA PRO A 354 3.70 19.25 43.00
C PRO A 354 3.74 20.73 42.58
N GLN A 355 4.80 21.45 42.92
CA GLN A 355 5.01 22.84 42.50
C GLN A 355 5.21 22.94 40.98
N THR A 356 5.95 21.98 40.40
CA THR A 356 6.18 21.91 38.96
C THR A 356 4.87 21.66 38.22
N PHE A 357 4.03 20.74 38.72
CA PHE A 357 2.71 20.52 38.15
C PHE A 357 1.83 21.78 38.21
N ARG A 358 1.80 22.50 39.35
CA ARG A 358 1.03 23.75 39.47
C ARG A 358 1.47 24.80 38.47
N TYR A 359 2.77 24.94 38.21
CA TYR A 359 3.30 25.85 37.22
C TYR A 359 2.86 25.47 35.79
N ARG A 360 2.98 24.17 35.44
CA ARG A 360 2.50 23.66 34.14
C ARG A 360 0.99 23.89 33.98
N TRP A 361 0.23 23.57 35.02
CA TRP A 361 -1.22 23.73 35.04
C TRP A 361 -1.64 25.20 34.90
N LYS A 362 -0.95 26.12 35.56
CA LYS A 362 -1.20 27.55 35.37
C LYS A 362 -1.06 27.95 33.89
N ARG A 363 -0.01 27.47 33.22
CA ARG A 363 0.20 27.77 31.81
C ARG A 363 -0.89 27.13 30.93
N VAL A 364 -1.31 25.90 31.20
CA VAL A 364 -2.43 25.25 30.52
C VAL A 364 -3.71 26.08 30.66
N ASN A 365 -4.01 26.58 31.86
CA ASN A 365 -5.16 27.46 32.11
C ASN A 365 -5.07 28.80 31.34
N GLU A 366 -3.90 29.37 31.19
CA GLU A 366 -3.67 30.56 30.37
C GLU A 366 -3.95 30.31 28.89
N LEU A 367 -3.66 29.10 28.40
CA LEU A 367 -3.83 28.73 26.99
C LEU A 367 -5.28 28.37 26.63
N PHE A 368 -6.00 27.69 27.53
CA PHE A 368 -7.33 27.13 27.25
C PHE A 368 -8.44 27.79 28.06
N GLY A 369 -8.16 28.32 29.26
CA GLY A 369 -9.09 29.10 30.08
C GLY A 369 -10.46 28.44 30.26
N GLU A 370 -11.51 29.21 29.97
CA GLU A 370 -12.90 28.77 30.13
C GLU A 370 -13.29 27.57 29.24
N ALA A 371 -12.58 27.35 28.13
CA ALA A 371 -12.86 26.20 27.25
C ALA A 371 -12.71 24.86 27.96
N LEU A 372 -11.88 24.77 29.02
CA LEU A 372 -11.74 23.56 29.84
C LEU A 372 -12.98 23.23 30.70
N ARG A 373 -13.96 24.13 30.76
CA ARG A 373 -15.24 23.92 31.44
C ARG A 373 -16.30 23.35 30.51
N ASP A 374 -16.10 23.46 29.22
CA ASP A 374 -17.00 22.91 28.20
C ASP A 374 -16.78 21.39 28.11
N PRO A 375 -17.81 20.55 28.41
CA PRO A 375 -17.70 19.10 28.32
C PRO A 375 -17.42 18.59 26.90
N ASP A 376 -17.97 19.22 25.86
CA ASP A 376 -17.76 18.81 24.48
C ASP A 376 -16.34 19.11 24.05
N PHE A 377 -15.81 20.26 24.41
CA PHE A 377 -14.43 20.62 24.15
C PHE A 377 -13.44 19.70 24.88
N THR A 378 -13.69 19.40 26.16
CA THR A 378 -12.82 18.50 26.95
C THR A 378 -12.86 17.07 26.43
N THR A 379 -13.99 16.60 25.92
CA THR A 379 -14.09 15.30 25.24
C THR A 379 -13.20 15.25 24.01
N GLN A 380 -13.27 16.27 23.16
CA GLN A 380 -12.41 16.39 21.98
C GLN A 380 -10.91 16.46 22.37
N LEU A 381 -10.57 17.23 23.42
CA LEU A 381 -9.21 17.30 23.95
C LEU A 381 -8.68 15.91 24.36
N ILE A 382 -9.48 15.13 25.08
CA ILE A 382 -9.10 13.76 25.46
C ILE A 382 -8.82 12.92 24.23
N MET A 383 -9.70 12.96 23.22
CA MET A 383 -9.54 12.17 21.98
C MET A 383 -8.25 12.53 21.25
N VAL A 384 -8.01 13.83 21.02
CA VAL A 384 -6.82 14.26 20.27
C VAL A 384 -5.53 14.04 21.04
N LEU A 385 -5.50 14.27 22.35
CA LEU A 385 -4.31 14.01 23.18
C LEU A 385 -4.02 12.51 23.28
N ARG A 386 -5.04 11.68 23.50
CA ARG A 386 -4.88 10.22 23.57
C ARG A 386 -4.36 9.62 22.27
N SER A 387 -4.73 10.21 21.12
CA SER A 387 -4.25 9.76 19.81
C SER A 387 -2.89 10.36 19.41
N SER A 388 -2.51 11.53 19.95
CA SER A 388 -1.33 12.26 19.48
C SER A 388 -0.11 12.12 20.38
N LEU A 389 -0.30 12.09 21.71
CA LEU A 389 0.82 11.99 22.65
C LEU A 389 1.71 10.76 22.42
N PRO A 390 1.17 9.55 22.17
CA PRO A 390 2.02 8.39 21.87
C PRO A 390 2.84 8.58 20.59
N LEU A 391 2.26 9.19 19.55
CA LEU A 391 2.96 9.50 18.30
C LEU A 391 4.10 10.50 18.54
N TRP A 392 3.84 11.57 19.29
CA TRP A 392 4.85 12.60 19.58
C TRP A 392 6.00 12.04 20.40
N LYS A 393 5.72 11.23 21.41
CA LYS A 393 6.73 10.52 22.22
C LYS A 393 7.58 9.55 21.38
N ALA A 394 6.99 8.96 20.36
CA ALA A 394 7.69 8.11 19.40
C ALA A 394 8.43 8.91 18.29
N GLY A 395 8.40 10.26 18.34
CA GLY A 395 9.13 11.13 17.41
C GLY A 395 8.36 11.51 16.14
N ASP A 396 7.07 11.15 16.00
CA ASP A 396 6.25 11.56 14.86
C ASP A 396 5.89 13.05 14.99
N GLN A 397 6.53 13.89 14.18
CA GLN A 397 6.34 15.35 14.16
C GLN A 397 5.33 15.81 13.07
N GLY A 398 4.58 14.88 12.47
CA GLY A 398 3.66 15.18 11.36
C GLY A 398 2.58 16.22 11.69
N ASP A 399 2.12 16.25 12.94
CA ASP A 399 1.13 17.22 13.39
C ASP A 399 1.69 18.65 13.42
N PHE A 400 2.98 18.81 13.71
CA PHE A 400 3.63 20.13 13.80
C PHE A 400 4.08 20.66 12.44
N ALA A 401 4.46 19.81 11.51
CA ALA A 401 4.92 20.20 10.18
C ALA A 401 3.85 20.95 9.38
N ARG A 402 2.57 20.62 9.56
CA ARG A 402 1.44 21.33 8.94
C ARG A 402 1.13 22.67 9.57
N TRP A 403 1.26 22.77 10.90
CA TRP A 403 1.05 24.03 11.61
C TRP A 403 2.00 25.12 11.11
N SER A 404 3.28 24.79 10.94
CA SER A 404 4.28 25.75 10.46
C SER A 404 3.99 26.27 9.04
N LYS A 405 3.26 25.52 8.21
CA LYS A 405 2.85 25.94 6.85
C LYS A 405 1.59 26.80 6.84
N ARG A 406 0.63 26.59 7.76
CA ARG A 406 -0.59 27.42 7.88
C ARG A 406 -0.31 28.81 8.48
N GLY A 407 0.66 28.92 9.39
CA GLY A 407 1.02 30.20 10.04
C GLY A 407 1.85 31.17 9.18
N LYS A 408 2.19 30.78 7.93
CA LYS A 408 2.90 31.62 6.96
C LYS A 408 2.01 32.20 5.85
N LYS A 409 0.71 32.05 5.95
CA LYS A 409 -0.30 32.78 5.18
C LYS A 409 -1.03 33.77 6.09
#